data_85b4ef95bb6d329a9dacc678effb861d
#
_entry.id   85b4ef95bb6d329a9dacc678effb861d
#
_cell.length_a   1.000
_cell.length_b   1.000
_cell.length_c   1.000
_cell.angle_alpha   90.00
_cell.angle_beta   90.00
_cell.angle_gamma   90.00
#
_symmetry.space_group_name_H-M   'P 1'
#
loop_
_entity.id
_entity.type
_entity.pdbx_description
1 polymer ?
#
loop_
_entity_poly.entity_id
_entity_poly.type
_entity_poly.pdbx_seq_one_letter_code
_entity_poly.pdbx_strand_id
1 'polypeptide(L)'
;MNYNDDSFNYSAAYRNQENDVHPPVYYMLLHTVCYFFKGAGYSAVPGIVLNLILLIFVDILLLYVAAYLLGNRWYGLMAAALWGVSSVGISNCMLIRMYLLQTLNVLLLTAVHVYILRHKKKMTVPYFILLALEVMFGGLTHYYFYFYVAGLGLCVCIYLLYMRKVKQMFAYGFSLVAGFGAAIAVFPATIKHIFGYRGSYATDNLIGLSGHKFLYYISYINRSYFAGLLPLIVLVALVLIVARIVLSFVDIRISLVRKNDGLSYRVCTHRRDIDADRAGCIESRSLLLAGVIVADAVLAFVGIQGAELVNARYIYSALPIVAVFMIWCMMKLVPVITRKRCAVVTAVICLALCAGSIAVKGVDWQYRGYSDWSTALEEMKGQDCIILCHGDGKWNNVYAGMNVFSQMGRCRYVYEDDIDSIADLVKD
;
A
#
# COMPACT_ATOMS: atom_id res chain seq x y z
N MET A 1 13.30 13.20 24.87
CA MET A 1 11.97 13.76 25.16
C MET A 1 11.54 13.32 26.54
N ASN A 2 11.29 14.24 27.45
CA ASN A 2 10.78 13.90 28.77
C ASN A 2 9.27 13.66 28.63
N TYR A 3 8.85 12.41 28.53
CA TYR A 3 7.45 12.03 28.32
C TYR A 3 6.49 12.48 29.45
N ASN A 4 7.02 12.94 30.57
CA ASN A 4 6.21 13.31 31.74
C ASN A 4 5.50 14.67 31.63
N ASP A 5 6.00 15.59 30.78
CA ASP A 5 5.49 16.95 30.67
C ASP A 5 4.73 17.23 29.37
N ASP A 6 4.74 16.29 28.40
CA ASP A 6 4.22 16.51 27.05
C ASP A 6 2.86 15.79 26.84
N SER A 7 1.87 16.19 27.64
CA SER A 7 0.52 15.64 27.50
C SER A 7 -0.23 16.27 26.32
N PHE A 8 -0.41 15.50 25.22
CA PHE A 8 -1.15 15.92 24.01
C PHE A 8 -0.68 17.23 23.37
N ASN A 9 0.60 17.57 23.49
CA ASN A 9 1.17 18.72 22.81
C ASN A 9 1.50 18.40 21.35
N TYR A 10 0.50 18.52 20.49
CA TYR A 10 0.67 18.27 19.06
C TYR A 10 1.53 19.29 18.33
N SER A 11 1.79 20.48 18.94
CA SER A 11 2.58 21.52 18.30
C SER A 11 4.03 21.07 18.04
N ALA A 12 4.61 20.27 18.94
CA ALA A 12 5.96 19.73 18.76
C ALA A 12 6.00 18.72 17.59
N ALA A 13 5.03 17.80 17.53
CA ALA A 13 4.92 16.85 16.42
C ALA A 13 4.71 17.58 15.07
N TYR A 14 3.88 18.61 15.04
CA TYR A 14 3.62 19.44 13.86
C TYR A 14 4.89 20.17 13.38
N ARG A 15 5.59 20.90 14.29
CA ARG A 15 6.79 21.67 13.95
C ARG A 15 7.96 20.77 13.53
N ASN A 16 8.09 19.59 14.13
CA ASN A 16 9.11 18.63 13.69
C ASN A 16 8.91 18.25 12.24
N GLN A 17 7.65 18.11 11.78
CA GLN A 17 7.36 17.77 10.40
C GLN A 17 7.58 18.94 9.43
N GLU A 18 7.55 20.20 9.86
CA GLU A 18 7.92 21.35 9.01
C GLU A 18 9.38 21.29 8.53
N ASN A 19 10.25 20.64 9.30
CA ASN A 19 11.67 20.44 9.00
C ASN A 19 12.01 19.06 8.45
N ASP A 20 11.05 18.11 8.46
CA ASP A 20 11.14 16.81 7.80
C ASP A 20 10.56 16.94 6.37
N VAL A 21 10.36 15.82 5.69
CA VAL A 21 9.80 15.72 4.33
C VAL A 21 8.42 15.06 4.32
N HIS A 22 7.88 14.74 5.49
CA HIS A 22 6.62 14.00 5.62
C HIS A 22 5.56 14.85 6.31
N PRO A 23 4.27 14.76 5.88
CA PRO A 23 3.17 15.44 6.54
C PRO A 23 2.90 14.93 7.97
N PRO A 24 2.18 15.72 8.81
CA PRO A 24 2.17 15.52 10.26
C PRO A 24 1.18 14.47 10.78
N VAL A 25 0.13 14.08 10.04
CA VAL A 25 -1.03 13.34 10.59
C VAL A 25 -0.64 12.01 11.23
N TYR A 26 0.21 11.21 10.57
CA TYR A 26 0.65 9.93 11.14
C TYR A 26 1.41 10.13 12.47
N TYR A 27 2.27 11.12 12.52
CA TYR A 27 3.11 11.37 13.71
C TYR A 27 2.29 11.96 14.87
N MET A 28 1.22 12.71 14.57
CA MET A 28 0.26 13.17 15.58
C MET A 28 -0.56 11.99 16.14
N LEU A 29 -0.98 11.04 15.30
CA LEU A 29 -1.62 9.80 15.75
C LEU A 29 -0.68 8.96 16.59
N LEU A 30 0.58 8.81 16.17
CA LEU A 30 1.60 8.08 16.92
C LEU A 30 1.85 8.73 18.28
N HIS A 31 1.94 10.06 18.33
CA HIS A 31 2.07 10.82 19.59
C HIS A 31 0.88 10.54 20.52
N THR A 32 -0.35 10.52 19.98
CA THR A 32 -1.55 10.17 20.75
C THR A 32 -1.45 8.78 21.37
N VAL A 33 -1.03 7.77 20.58
CA VAL A 33 -0.92 6.40 21.09
C VAL A 33 0.21 6.29 22.11
N CYS A 34 1.35 6.93 21.89
CA CYS A 34 2.46 6.95 22.84
C CYS A 34 2.05 7.50 24.21
N TYR A 35 1.09 8.43 24.27
CA TYR A 35 0.57 8.96 25.53
C TYR A 35 0.00 7.86 26.47
N PHE A 36 -0.64 6.83 25.90
CA PHE A 36 -1.20 5.71 26.66
C PHE A 36 -0.15 4.70 27.13
N PHE A 37 1.10 4.83 26.68
CA PHE A 37 2.24 3.95 27.03
C PHE A 37 3.30 4.70 27.83
N LYS A 38 2.91 5.72 28.59
CA LYS A 38 3.81 6.47 29.50
C LYS A 38 4.49 5.50 30.48
N GLY A 39 5.81 5.66 30.64
CA GLY A 39 6.61 4.82 31.52
C GLY A 39 7.18 3.54 30.87
N ALA A 40 6.81 3.21 29.64
CA ALA A 40 7.40 2.05 28.94
C ALA A 40 8.81 2.33 28.36
N GLY A 41 9.36 3.52 28.57
CA GLY A 41 10.62 3.93 27.97
C GLY A 41 10.54 4.03 26.44
N TYR A 42 11.67 3.90 25.76
CA TYR A 42 11.70 3.82 24.30
C TYR A 42 11.27 2.42 23.86
N SER A 43 10.11 2.34 23.21
CA SER A 43 9.51 1.07 22.78
C SER A 43 8.83 1.19 21.41
N ALA A 44 8.93 0.14 20.59
CA ALA A 44 8.19 0.02 19.33
C ALA A 44 6.70 -0.30 19.53
N VAL A 45 6.32 -0.76 20.73
CA VAL A 45 4.95 -1.23 21.04
C VAL A 45 3.88 -0.21 20.68
N PRO A 46 3.96 1.08 21.04
CA PRO A 46 2.92 2.07 20.69
C PRO A 46 2.71 2.18 19.18
N GLY A 47 3.80 2.20 18.41
CA GLY A 47 3.74 2.27 16.95
C GLY A 47 3.14 1.03 16.31
N ILE A 48 3.48 -0.16 16.83
CA ILE A 48 2.90 -1.44 16.38
C ILE A 48 1.40 -1.48 16.73
N VAL A 49 0.99 -1.03 17.93
CA VAL A 49 -0.42 -0.97 18.33
C VAL A 49 -1.20 -0.04 17.40
N LEU A 50 -0.67 1.15 17.10
CA LEU A 50 -1.29 2.06 16.11
C LEU A 50 -1.47 1.35 14.77
N ASN A 51 -0.42 0.70 14.28
CA ASN A 51 -0.48 0.03 12.98
C ASN A 51 -1.42 -1.18 12.99
N LEU A 52 -1.54 -1.92 14.08
CA LEU A 52 -2.52 -3.01 14.21
C LEU A 52 -3.97 -2.49 14.13
N ILE A 53 -4.24 -1.35 14.77
CA ILE A 53 -5.55 -0.69 14.67
C ILE A 53 -5.81 -0.26 13.21
N LEU A 54 -4.83 0.36 12.57
CA LEU A 54 -4.94 0.76 11.16
C LEU A 54 -5.13 -0.45 10.23
N LEU A 55 -4.44 -1.58 10.49
CA LEU A 55 -4.56 -2.81 9.71
C LEU A 55 -6.00 -3.35 9.73
N ILE A 56 -6.66 -3.35 10.90
CA ILE A 56 -8.06 -3.78 11.02
C ILE A 56 -8.96 -2.92 10.12
N PHE A 57 -8.78 -1.59 10.13
CA PHE A 57 -9.57 -0.71 9.27
C PHE A 57 -9.25 -0.90 7.78
N VAL A 58 -7.98 -1.12 7.43
CA VAL A 58 -7.56 -1.42 6.06
C VAL A 58 -8.21 -2.71 5.57
N ASP A 59 -8.18 -3.79 6.36
CA ASP A 59 -8.78 -5.08 5.97
C ASP A 59 -10.30 -5.00 5.82
N ILE A 60 -10.98 -4.27 6.71
CA ILE A 60 -12.43 -4.03 6.60
C ILE A 60 -12.76 -3.25 5.32
N LEU A 61 -12.02 -2.18 5.02
CA LEU A 61 -12.23 -1.40 3.81
C LEU A 61 -11.87 -2.18 2.56
N LEU A 62 -10.78 -2.94 2.59
CA LEU A 62 -10.37 -3.78 1.47
C LEU A 62 -11.42 -4.85 1.17
N LEU A 63 -11.95 -5.51 2.21
CA LEU A 63 -13.08 -6.44 2.07
C LEU A 63 -14.29 -5.75 1.43
N TYR A 64 -14.67 -4.56 1.91
CA TYR A 64 -15.82 -3.82 1.39
C TYR A 64 -15.64 -3.42 -0.08
N VAL A 65 -14.50 -2.83 -0.41
CA VAL A 65 -14.14 -2.37 -1.75
C VAL A 65 -14.05 -3.56 -2.71
N ALA A 66 -13.28 -4.58 -2.35
CA ALA A 66 -13.07 -5.75 -3.18
C ALA A 66 -14.36 -6.56 -3.40
N ALA A 67 -15.19 -6.72 -2.36
CA ALA A 67 -16.49 -7.39 -2.49
C ALA A 67 -17.39 -6.69 -3.50
N TYR A 68 -17.39 -5.37 -3.54
CA TYR A 68 -18.14 -4.61 -4.54
C TYR A 68 -17.51 -4.72 -5.94
N LEU A 69 -16.21 -4.44 -6.06
CA LEU A 69 -15.51 -4.43 -7.35
C LEU A 69 -15.52 -5.81 -8.03
N LEU A 70 -15.36 -6.87 -7.25
CA LEU A 70 -15.39 -8.25 -7.73
C LEU A 70 -16.82 -8.83 -7.83
N GLY A 71 -17.81 -8.15 -7.25
CA GLY A 71 -19.22 -8.57 -7.26
C GLY A 71 -19.53 -9.79 -6.41
N ASN A 72 -18.64 -10.14 -5.49
CA ASN A 72 -18.81 -11.30 -4.62
C ASN A 72 -18.03 -11.11 -3.32
N ARG A 73 -18.73 -11.28 -2.17
CA ARG A 73 -18.14 -11.11 -0.84
C ARG A 73 -17.00 -12.10 -0.52
N TRP A 74 -17.09 -13.32 -1.04
CA TRP A 74 -16.07 -14.34 -0.81
C TRP A 74 -14.74 -14.00 -1.51
N TYR A 75 -14.82 -13.50 -2.74
CA TYR A 75 -13.62 -13.01 -3.42
C TYR A 75 -13.08 -11.73 -2.77
N GLY A 76 -13.96 -10.88 -2.23
CA GLY A 76 -13.53 -9.75 -1.41
C GLY A 76 -12.76 -10.20 -0.17
N LEU A 77 -13.27 -11.21 0.54
CA LEU A 77 -12.57 -11.80 1.69
C LEU A 77 -11.22 -12.41 1.30
N MET A 78 -11.16 -13.10 0.16
CA MET A 78 -9.89 -13.65 -0.35
C MET A 78 -8.88 -12.55 -0.68
N ALA A 79 -9.31 -11.41 -1.24
CA ALA A 79 -8.42 -10.29 -1.52
C ALA A 79 -7.88 -9.65 -0.22
N ALA A 80 -8.73 -9.45 0.78
CA ALA A 80 -8.32 -8.94 2.09
C ALA A 80 -7.35 -9.92 2.78
N ALA A 81 -7.69 -11.20 2.82
CA ALA A 81 -6.80 -12.22 3.40
C ALA A 81 -5.48 -12.35 2.63
N LEU A 82 -5.50 -12.33 1.29
CA LEU A 82 -4.30 -12.42 0.47
C LEU A 82 -3.34 -11.24 0.75
N TRP A 83 -3.85 -10.04 0.99
CA TRP A 83 -3.01 -8.92 1.36
C TRP A 83 -2.65 -8.95 2.85
N GLY A 84 -3.62 -8.99 3.77
CA GLY A 84 -3.42 -8.82 5.21
C GLY A 84 -2.55 -9.90 5.86
N VAL A 85 -2.63 -11.15 5.36
CA VAL A 85 -1.88 -12.30 5.89
C VAL A 85 -0.61 -12.61 5.09
N SER A 86 -0.34 -11.89 3.99
CA SER A 86 0.88 -12.07 3.21
C SER A 86 2.09 -11.41 3.88
N SER A 87 3.29 -11.78 3.42
CA SER A 87 4.54 -11.10 3.80
C SER A 87 4.44 -9.57 3.67
N VAL A 88 3.74 -9.07 2.65
CA VAL A 88 3.58 -7.63 2.39
C VAL A 88 2.71 -6.93 3.45
N GLY A 89 1.52 -7.45 3.72
CA GLY A 89 0.59 -6.83 4.68
C GLY A 89 1.19 -6.79 6.08
N ILE A 90 1.80 -7.91 6.50
CA ILE A 90 2.47 -7.99 7.80
C ILE A 90 3.68 -7.04 7.84
N SER A 91 4.50 -6.97 6.79
CA SER A 91 5.65 -6.06 6.73
C SER A 91 5.22 -4.59 6.78
N ASN A 92 4.12 -4.23 6.09
CA ASN A 92 3.56 -2.88 6.16
C ASN A 92 3.07 -2.53 7.58
N CYS A 93 2.46 -3.49 8.28
CA CYS A 93 2.04 -3.33 9.68
C CYS A 93 3.24 -3.16 10.63
N MET A 94 4.33 -3.91 10.41
CA MET A 94 5.54 -3.82 11.24
C MET A 94 6.38 -2.57 10.99
N LEU A 95 6.12 -1.82 9.93
CA LEU A 95 6.81 -0.58 9.61
C LEU A 95 6.12 0.60 10.31
N ILE A 96 6.71 1.12 11.39
CA ILE A 96 6.19 2.28 12.15
C ILE A 96 6.45 3.57 11.35
N ARG A 97 5.71 3.73 10.27
CA ARG A 97 5.73 4.85 9.33
C ARG A 97 4.32 5.03 8.72
N MET A 98 4.10 6.13 8.07
CA MET A 98 2.81 6.57 7.51
C MET A 98 2.24 5.68 6.38
N TYR A 99 2.96 4.68 5.89
CA TYR A 99 2.54 3.91 4.70
C TYR A 99 1.27 3.10 4.91
N LEU A 100 1.03 2.55 6.12
CA LEU A 100 -0.21 1.85 6.41
C LEU A 100 -1.40 2.82 6.50
N LEU A 101 -1.21 4.02 7.04
CA LEU A 101 -2.22 5.08 7.04
C LEU A 101 -2.49 5.59 5.61
N GLN A 102 -1.46 5.69 4.77
CA GLN A 102 -1.63 6.00 3.35
C GLN A 102 -2.44 4.91 2.64
N THR A 103 -2.18 3.64 2.95
CA THR A 103 -2.97 2.50 2.44
C THR A 103 -4.44 2.64 2.82
N LEU A 104 -4.72 3.02 4.08
CA LEU A 104 -6.08 3.29 4.55
C LEU A 104 -6.75 4.39 3.72
N ASN A 105 -6.07 5.52 3.47
CA ASN A 105 -6.61 6.63 2.68
C ASN A 105 -6.86 6.25 1.21
N VAL A 106 -5.99 5.46 0.57
CA VAL A 106 -6.21 4.92 -0.78
C VAL A 106 -7.51 4.10 -0.83
N LEU A 107 -7.72 3.24 0.15
CA LEU A 107 -8.94 2.43 0.23
C LEU A 107 -10.16 3.25 0.63
N LEU A 108 -10.01 4.25 1.50
CA LEU A 108 -11.10 5.12 1.92
C LEU A 108 -11.62 5.97 0.76
N LEU A 109 -10.72 6.58 -0.01
CA LEU A 109 -11.08 7.29 -1.24
C LEU A 109 -11.82 6.37 -2.23
N THR A 110 -11.31 5.15 -2.42
CA THR A 110 -11.98 4.15 -3.27
C THR A 110 -13.36 3.78 -2.72
N ALA A 111 -13.48 3.57 -1.40
CA ALA A 111 -14.72 3.22 -0.73
C ALA A 111 -15.81 4.31 -0.86
N VAL A 112 -15.42 5.58 -0.85
CA VAL A 112 -16.33 6.72 -1.12
C VAL A 112 -16.96 6.59 -2.50
N HIS A 113 -16.20 6.23 -3.52
CA HIS A 113 -16.71 6.00 -4.89
C HIS A 113 -17.58 4.75 -4.96
N VAL A 114 -17.15 3.66 -4.31
CA VAL A 114 -17.94 2.41 -4.19
C VAL A 114 -19.30 2.70 -3.54
N TYR A 115 -19.31 3.48 -2.46
CA TYR A 115 -20.54 3.82 -1.75
C TYR A 115 -21.56 4.52 -2.64
N ILE A 116 -21.13 5.50 -3.44
CA ILE A 116 -21.99 6.22 -4.38
C ILE A 116 -22.59 5.28 -5.44
N LEU A 117 -21.74 4.43 -6.04
CA LEU A 117 -22.20 3.52 -7.09
C LEU A 117 -23.08 2.40 -6.53
N ARG A 118 -22.72 1.82 -5.39
CA ARG A 118 -23.48 0.74 -4.73
C ARG A 118 -24.89 1.16 -4.36
N HIS A 119 -25.06 2.35 -3.82
CA HIS A 119 -26.33 2.85 -3.36
C HIS A 119 -27.07 3.69 -4.43
N LYS A 120 -26.53 3.77 -5.64
CA LYS A 120 -27.07 4.60 -6.74
C LYS A 120 -27.36 6.04 -6.27
N LYS A 121 -26.52 6.54 -5.35
CA LYS A 121 -26.67 7.89 -4.78
C LYS A 121 -26.30 8.94 -5.80
N LYS A 122 -27.00 10.08 -5.73
CA LYS A 122 -26.59 11.28 -6.46
C LYS A 122 -25.34 11.86 -5.78
N MET A 123 -24.44 12.42 -6.56
CA MET A 123 -23.35 13.24 -6.03
C MET A 123 -23.95 14.54 -5.49
N THR A 124 -23.96 14.66 -4.17
CA THR A 124 -24.55 15.79 -3.43
C THR A 124 -23.45 16.59 -2.75
N VAL A 125 -23.79 17.77 -2.22
CA VAL A 125 -22.82 18.62 -1.51
C VAL A 125 -22.07 17.87 -0.39
N PRO A 126 -22.73 17.09 0.51
CA PRO A 126 -22.02 16.29 1.52
C PRO A 126 -21.00 15.31 0.93
N TYR A 127 -21.28 14.73 -0.24
CA TYR A 127 -20.31 13.87 -0.94
C TYR A 127 -19.07 14.65 -1.37
N PHE A 128 -19.26 15.84 -1.95
CA PHE A 128 -18.15 16.68 -2.38
C PHE A 128 -17.31 17.19 -1.20
N ILE A 129 -17.95 17.49 -0.07
CA ILE A 129 -17.25 17.84 1.17
C ILE A 129 -16.44 16.65 1.69
N LEU A 130 -17.05 15.46 1.75
CA LEU A 130 -16.37 14.24 2.19
C LEU A 130 -15.14 13.95 1.30
N LEU A 131 -15.30 14.10 -0.02
CA LEU A 131 -14.21 13.93 -0.97
C LEU A 131 -13.07 14.91 -0.73
N ALA A 132 -13.38 16.19 -0.51
CA ALA A 132 -12.38 17.21 -0.21
C ALA A 132 -11.66 16.94 1.13
N LEU A 133 -12.39 16.52 2.16
CA LEU A 133 -11.81 16.13 3.44
C LEU A 133 -10.88 14.92 3.30
N GLU A 134 -11.28 13.91 2.53
CA GLU A 134 -10.44 12.73 2.30
C GLU A 134 -9.16 13.09 1.55
N VAL A 135 -9.25 13.94 0.52
CA VAL A 135 -8.06 14.43 -0.21
C VAL A 135 -7.14 15.23 0.71
N MET A 136 -7.70 16.05 1.60
CA MET A 136 -6.93 16.78 2.61
C MET A 136 -6.21 15.81 3.57
N PHE A 137 -6.91 14.87 4.17
CA PHE A 137 -6.33 13.92 5.13
C PHE A 137 -5.28 13.01 4.50
N GLY A 138 -5.56 12.48 3.33
CA GLY A 138 -4.61 11.64 2.59
C GLY A 138 -3.34 12.40 2.23
N GLY A 139 -3.48 13.66 1.79
CA GLY A 139 -2.35 14.54 1.49
C GLY A 139 -1.54 14.92 2.72
N LEU A 140 -2.20 15.13 3.87
CA LEU A 140 -1.56 15.35 5.17
C LEU A 140 -0.96 14.08 5.78
N THR A 141 -1.18 12.92 5.15
CA THR A 141 -0.54 11.64 5.51
C THR A 141 0.71 11.40 4.68
N HIS A 142 0.61 11.49 3.33
CA HIS A 142 1.74 11.27 2.42
C HIS A 142 1.47 11.90 1.05
N TYR A 143 2.44 12.63 0.49
CA TYR A 143 2.28 13.35 -0.78
C TYR A 143 2.04 12.42 -1.99
N TYR A 144 2.52 11.19 -1.98
CA TYR A 144 2.26 10.20 -3.04
C TYR A 144 0.77 9.87 -3.18
N PHE A 145 -0.04 10.11 -2.14
CA PHE A 145 -1.48 9.96 -2.22
C PHE A 145 -2.12 10.82 -3.33
N TYR A 146 -1.57 12.01 -3.58
CA TYR A 146 -2.08 12.89 -4.65
C TYR A 146 -1.98 12.27 -6.04
N PHE A 147 -1.02 11.38 -6.29
CA PHE A 147 -0.92 10.67 -7.57
C PHE A 147 -2.06 9.65 -7.73
N TYR A 148 -2.46 9.00 -6.65
CA TYR A 148 -3.66 8.16 -6.66
C TYR A 148 -4.93 8.98 -6.89
N VAL A 149 -5.08 10.12 -6.20
CA VAL A 149 -6.17 11.07 -6.38
C VAL A 149 -6.25 11.56 -7.84
N ALA A 150 -5.11 11.93 -8.44
CA ALA A 150 -5.04 12.38 -9.81
C ALA A 150 -5.44 11.27 -10.80
N GLY A 151 -4.92 10.06 -10.63
CA GLY A 151 -5.24 8.91 -11.48
C GLY A 151 -6.73 8.54 -11.43
N LEU A 152 -7.28 8.35 -10.21
CA LEU A 152 -8.69 8.03 -10.03
C LEU A 152 -9.59 9.20 -10.45
N GLY A 153 -9.19 10.42 -10.08
CA GLY A 153 -9.91 11.65 -10.41
C GLY A 153 -10.04 11.85 -11.92
N LEU A 154 -8.96 11.64 -12.65
CA LEU A 154 -8.98 11.71 -14.12
C LEU A 154 -9.95 10.68 -14.72
N CYS A 155 -9.90 9.43 -14.27
CA CYS A 155 -10.81 8.38 -14.74
C CYS A 155 -12.27 8.72 -14.46
N VAL A 156 -12.58 9.25 -13.27
CA VAL A 156 -13.95 9.69 -12.91
C VAL A 156 -14.37 10.90 -13.72
N CYS A 157 -13.50 11.88 -13.94
CA CYS A 157 -13.80 13.05 -14.79
C CYS A 157 -14.09 12.63 -16.23
N ILE A 158 -13.29 11.73 -16.82
CA ILE A 158 -13.53 11.18 -18.17
C ILE A 158 -14.88 10.46 -18.21
N TYR A 159 -15.20 9.65 -17.21
CA TYR A 159 -16.48 8.97 -17.12
C TYR A 159 -17.65 9.95 -17.03
N LEU A 160 -17.57 10.98 -16.19
CA LEU A 160 -18.61 12.00 -16.04
C LEU A 160 -18.80 12.80 -17.34
N LEU A 161 -17.71 13.11 -18.05
CA LEU A 161 -17.72 13.77 -19.35
C LEU A 161 -18.41 12.89 -20.41
N TYR A 162 -18.05 11.61 -20.47
CA TYR A 162 -18.70 10.62 -21.35
C TYR A 162 -20.21 10.53 -21.10
N MET A 163 -20.61 10.56 -19.81
CA MET A 163 -22.01 10.56 -19.39
C MET A 163 -22.70 11.92 -19.56
N ARG A 164 -22.02 12.92 -20.14
CA ARG A 164 -22.49 14.32 -20.32
C ARG A 164 -22.90 15.02 -19.02
N LYS A 165 -22.32 14.61 -17.89
CA LYS A 165 -22.55 15.19 -16.55
C LYS A 165 -21.53 16.27 -16.21
N VAL A 166 -21.38 17.25 -17.11
CA VAL A 166 -20.32 18.27 -17.06
C VAL A 166 -20.32 19.06 -15.74
N LYS A 167 -21.51 19.45 -15.24
CA LYS A 167 -21.62 20.17 -13.94
C LYS A 167 -21.07 19.33 -12.76
N GLN A 168 -21.36 18.02 -12.77
CA GLN A 168 -20.84 17.11 -11.72
C GLN A 168 -19.34 16.90 -11.87
N MET A 169 -18.81 16.85 -13.09
CA MET A 169 -17.39 16.76 -13.36
C MET A 169 -16.63 17.98 -12.78
N PHE A 170 -17.13 19.20 -13.02
CA PHE A 170 -16.51 20.40 -12.45
C PHE A 170 -16.62 20.45 -10.91
N ALA A 171 -17.77 20.09 -10.32
CA ALA A 171 -17.93 20.03 -8.88
C ALA A 171 -17.01 18.98 -8.24
N TYR A 172 -16.85 17.82 -8.90
CA TYR A 172 -15.93 16.76 -8.50
C TYR A 172 -14.47 17.24 -8.56
N GLY A 173 -14.03 17.79 -9.68
CA GLY A 173 -12.69 18.33 -9.84
C GLY A 173 -12.38 19.45 -8.85
N PHE A 174 -13.35 20.36 -8.65
CA PHE A 174 -13.23 21.42 -7.63
C PHE A 174 -13.03 20.85 -6.22
N SER A 175 -13.74 19.77 -5.86
CA SER A 175 -13.60 19.14 -4.55
C SER A 175 -12.19 18.57 -4.33
N LEU A 176 -11.59 17.96 -5.37
CA LEU A 176 -10.21 17.47 -5.30
C LEU A 176 -9.21 18.62 -5.07
N VAL A 177 -9.38 19.70 -5.85
CA VAL A 177 -8.52 20.91 -5.72
C VAL A 177 -8.73 21.59 -4.37
N ALA A 178 -9.97 21.70 -3.89
CA ALA A 178 -10.29 22.27 -2.58
C ALA A 178 -9.66 21.44 -1.44
N GLY A 179 -9.67 20.12 -1.52
CA GLY A 179 -9.00 19.23 -0.56
C GLY A 179 -7.49 19.42 -0.55
N PHE A 180 -6.87 19.54 -1.72
CA PHE A 180 -5.44 19.85 -1.85
C PHE A 180 -5.12 21.25 -1.23
N GLY A 181 -5.91 22.28 -1.58
CA GLY A 181 -5.75 23.62 -1.02
C GLY A 181 -5.94 23.65 0.49
N ALA A 182 -6.91 22.88 1.03
CA ALA A 182 -7.12 22.76 2.47
C ALA A 182 -5.93 22.09 3.17
N ALA A 183 -5.31 21.08 2.56
CA ALA A 183 -4.09 20.46 3.11
C ALA A 183 -2.94 21.46 3.20
N ILE A 184 -2.74 22.31 2.17
CA ILE A 184 -1.75 23.38 2.18
C ILE A 184 -2.08 24.42 3.26
N ALA A 185 -3.34 24.80 3.42
CA ALA A 185 -3.76 25.75 4.44
C ALA A 185 -3.51 25.22 5.87
N VAL A 186 -3.74 23.92 6.09
CA VAL A 186 -3.48 23.24 7.39
C VAL A 186 -1.98 23.03 7.62
N PHE A 187 -1.21 22.74 6.58
CA PHE A 187 0.23 22.49 6.69
C PHE A 187 0.99 23.19 5.54
N PRO A 188 1.30 24.50 5.67
CA PRO A 188 1.94 25.29 4.62
C PRO A 188 3.32 24.78 4.18
N ALA A 189 4.03 24.06 5.05
CA ALA A 189 5.30 23.42 4.71
C ALA A 189 5.17 22.42 3.53
N THR A 190 3.96 21.97 3.21
CA THR A 190 3.66 21.16 2.02
C THR A 190 4.24 21.77 0.74
N ILE A 191 4.17 23.09 0.58
CA ILE A 191 4.72 23.77 -0.61
C ILE A 191 6.25 23.58 -0.66
N LYS A 192 6.94 23.82 0.46
CA LYS A 192 8.39 23.64 0.58
C LYS A 192 8.79 22.16 0.33
N HIS A 193 7.99 21.22 0.80
CA HIS A 193 8.28 19.79 0.65
C HIS A 193 8.08 19.32 -0.80
N ILE A 194 7.01 19.76 -1.48
CA ILE A 194 6.71 19.35 -2.86
C ILE A 194 7.63 20.04 -3.87
N PHE A 195 7.92 21.34 -3.69
CA PHE A 195 8.70 22.14 -4.64
C PHE A 195 10.16 22.37 -4.22
N GLY A 196 10.57 21.92 -3.03
CA GLY A 196 11.94 22.00 -2.55
C GLY A 196 12.81 20.85 -3.05
N TYR A 197 13.98 20.68 -2.44
CA TYR A 197 15.01 19.72 -2.83
C TYR A 197 14.47 18.29 -3.04
N ARG A 198 13.62 17.78 -2.15
CA ARG A 198 13.07 16.42 -2.28
C ARG A 198 12.09 16.28 -3.43
N GLY A 199 11.29 17.31 -3.68
CA GLY A 199 10.36 17.30 -4.82
C GLY A 199 11.07 17.41 -6.15
N SER A 200 12.10 18.27 -6.28
CA SER A 200 12.94 18.34 -7.49
C SER A 200 13.65 17.03 -7.74
N TYR A 201 14.24 16.42 -6.70
CA TYR A 201 14.88 15.10 -6.82
C TYR A 201 13.92 14.00 -7.28
N ALA A 202 12.69 13.98 -6.75
CA ALA A 202 11.67 13.03 -7.20
C ALA A 202 11.28 13.25 -8.67
N THR A 203 11.22 14.52 -9.11
CA THR A 203 10.95 14.87 -10.51
C THR A 203 12.08 14.42 -11.44
N ASP A 204 13.32 14.66 -11.07
CA ASP A 204 14.49 14.22 -11.84
C ASP A 204 14.54 12.70 -11.99
N ASN A 205 14.24 11.96 -10.92
CA ASN A 205 14.13 10.50 -10.96
C ASN A 205 12.97 10.01 -11.85
N LEU A 206 11.83 10.72 -11.88
CA LEU A 206 10.72 10.38 -12.75
C LEU A 206 11.04 10.63 -14.22
N ILE A 207 11.85 11.63 -14.54
CA ILE A 207 12.31 11.91 -15.90
C ILE A 207 13.39 10.91 -16.30
N GLY A 208 14.33 10.59 -15.41
CA GLY A 208 15.48 9.72 -15.64
C GLY A 208 15.22 8.23 -15.51
N LEU A 209 14.04 7.72 -15.85
CA LEU A 209 13.55 6.35 -15.68
C LEU A 209 14.63 5.27 -15.49
N SER A 210 14.55 4.52 -14.39
CA SER A 210 15.51 3.46 -14.05
C SER A 210 14.94 2.05 -14.21
N GLY A 211 15.44 1.27 -15.16
CA GLY A 211 15.09 -0.13 -15.33
C GLY A 211 15.47 -1.00 -14.11
N HIS A 212 16.57 -0.67 -13.44
CA HIS A 212 17.00 -1.37 -12.22
C HIS A 212 15.95 -1.26 -11.09
N LYS A 213 15.34 -0.08 -10.91
CA LYS A 213 14.26 0.09 -9.94
C LYS A 213 13.08 -0.83 -10.25
N PHE A 214 12.65 -0.92 -11.52
CA PHE A 214 11.57 -1.83 -11.91
C PHE A 214 11.90 -3.29 -11.60
N LEU A 215 13.09 -3.75 -11.93
CA LEU A 215 13.52 -5.13 -11.68
C LEU A 215 13.54 -5.45 -10.19
N TYR A 216 13.99 -4.52 -9.35
CA TYR A 216 13.95 -4.67 -7.90
C TYR A 216 12.52 -4.87 -7.41
N TYR A 217 11.58 -3.99 -7.79
CA TYR A 217 10.20 -4.07 -7.31
C TYR A 217 9.44 -5.27 -7.88
N ILE A 218 9.71 -5.66 -9.14
CA ILE A 218 9.18 -6.92 -9.68
C ILE A 218 9.71 -8.12 -8.87
N SER A 219 10.99 -8.15 -8.54
CA SER A 219 11.59 -9.18 -7.70
C SER A 219 11.00 -9.17 -6.29
N TYR A 220 10.78 -7.99 -5.71
CA TYR A 220 10.14 -7.84 -4.41
C TYR A 220 8.71 -8.40 -4.43
N ILE A 221 7.87 -7.98 -5.37
CA ILE A 221 6.49 -8.46 -5.53
C ILE A 221 6.48 -9.97 -5.79
N ASN A 222 7.41 -10.47 -6.61
CA ASN A 222 7.54 -11.91 -6.87
C ASN A 222 7.74 -12.70 -5.57
N ARG A 223 8.63 -12.28 -4.70
CA ARG A 223 8.90 -12.97 -3.42
C ARG A 223 7.76 -12.77 -2.41
N SER A 224 7.23 -11.55 -2.34
CA SER A 224 6.31 -11.13 -1.27
C SER A 224 4.85 -11.53 -1.52
N TYR A 225 4.44 -11.73 -2.78
CA TYR A 225 3.09 -12.19 -3.15
C TYR A 225 3.07 -13.54 -3.82
N PHE A 226 4.06 -13.83 -4.68
CA PHE A 226 4.04 -15.01 -5.54
C PHE A 226 4.99 -16.12 -5.08
N ALA A 227 5.60 -15.97 -3.90
CA ALA A 227 6.54 -16.96 -3.35
C ALA A 227 7.69 -17.34 -4.31
N GLY A 228 8.12 -16.39 -5.16
CA GLY A 228 9.14 -16.64 -6.19
C GLY A 228 8.60 -17.23 -7.50
N LEU A 229 7.30 -17.57 -7.58
CA LEU A 229 6.69 -18.31 -8.69
C LEU A 229 6.08 -17.41 -9.79
N LEU A 230 6.29 -16.09 -9.77
CA LEU A 230 5.69 -15.17 -10.74
C LEU A 230 5.91 -15.57 -12.20
N PRO A 231 7.13 -16.00 -12.65
CA PRO A 231 7.32 -16.42 -14.04
C PRO A 231 6.45 -17.62 -14.41
N LEU A 232 6.36 -18.61 -13.53
CA LEU A 232 5.50 -19.78 -13.73
C LEU A 232 4.01 -19.42 -13.75
N ILE A 233 3.57 -18.55 -12.83
CA ILE A 233 2.18 -18.07 -12.77
C ILE A 233 1.82 -17.30 -14.05
N VAL A 234 2.71 -16.44 -14.55
CA VAL A 234 2.52 -15.73 -15.82
C VAL A 234 2.41 -16.70 -16.99
N LEU A 235 3.28 -17.72 -17.06
CA LEU A 235 3.22 -18.74 -18.10
C LEU A 235 1.87 -19.50 -18.06
N VAL A 236 1.45 -19.97 -16.88
CA VAL A 236 0.17 -20.64 -16.70
C VAL A 236 -1.00 -19.73 -17.06
N ALA A 237 -0.95 -18.45 -16.65
CA ALA A 237 -1.99 -17.48 -16.99
C ALA A 237 -2.08 -17.26 -18.51
N LEU A 238 -0.97 -17.15 -19.22
CA LEU A 238 -0.94 -17.05 -20.68
C LEU A 238 -1.56 -18.28 -21.36
N VAL A 239 -1.20 -19.47 -20.90
CA VAL A 239 -1.80 -20.73 -21.42
C VAL A 239 -3.31 -20.73 -21.19
N LEU A 240 -3.77 -20.33 -19.99
CA LEU A 240 -5.22 -20.28 -19.68
C LEU A 240 -5.95 -19.19 -20.46
N ILE A 241 -5.30 -18.04 -20.75
CA ILE A 241 -5.88 -17.01 -21.62
C ILE A 241 -6.05 -17.56 -23.04
N VAL A 242 -5.02 -18.18 -23.60
CA VAL A 242 -5.10 -18.80 -24.93
C VAL A 242 -6.19 -19.87 -24.95
N ALA A 243 -6.21 -20.78 -23.96
CA ALA A 243 -7.26 -21.80 -23.84
C ALA A 243 -8.67 -21.17 -23.77
N ARG A 244 -8.83 -20.10 -23.00
CA ARG A 244 -10.10 -19.37 -22.90
C ARG A 244 -10.53 -18.76 -24.23
N ILE A 245 -9.59 -18.15 -24.97
CA ILE A 245 -9.85 -17.60 -26.32
C ILE A 245 -10.28 -18.71 -27.26
N VAL A 246 -9.52 -19.80 -27.34
CA VAL A 246 -9.86 -20.97 -28.18
C VAL A 246 -11.25 -21.52 -27.81
N LEU A 247 -11.53 -21.71 -26.53
CA LEU A 247 -12.83 -22.22 -26.06
C LEU A 247 -13.98 -21.22 -26.26
N SER A 248 -13.69 -19.94 -26.50
CA SER A 248 -14.73 -18.96 -26.87
C SER A 248 -15.16 -19.09 -28.34
N PHE A 249 -14.27 -19.58 -29.22
CA PHE A 249 -14.56 -19.84 -30.63
C PHE A 249 -15.11 -21.24 -30.89
N VAL A 250 -14.81 -22.20 -30.00
CA VAL A 250 -15.20 -23.58 -30.15
C VAL A 250 -15.86 -24.10 -28.86
N ASP A 251 -17.16 -24.39 -28.90
CA ASP A 251 -17.85 -25.05 -27.77
C ASP A 251 -17.47 -26.54 -27.78
N ILE A 252 -16.39 -26.89 -27.08
CA ILE A 252 -15.92 -28.26 -26.93
C ILE A 252 -16.62 -28.87 -25.71
N ARG A 253 -17.55 -29.76 -25.93
CA ARG A 253 -18.17 -30.57 -24.87
C ARG A 253 -17.53 -31.95 -24.81
N ILE A 254 -16.74 -32.16 -23.76
CA ILE A 254 -16.22 -33.45 -23.40
C ILE A 254 -17.22 -34.10 -22.42
N SER A 255 -17.93 -35.13 -22.84
CA SER A 255 -18.79 -35.91 -21.96
C SER A 255 -18.21 -37.28 -21.73
N LEU A 256 -18.08 -37.66 -20.46
CA LEU A 256 -17.75 -39.03 -20.06
C LEU A 256 -19.02 -39.87 -20.16
N VAL A 257 -19.01 -40.80 -21.05
CA VAL A 257 -20.12 -41.72 -21.26
C VAL A 257 -19.70 -43.07 -20.71
N ARG A 258 -20.44 -43.58 -19.73
CA ARG A 258 -20.24 -44.94 -19.21
C ARG A 258 -20.87 -45.94 -20.21
N LYS A 259 -20.05 -46.76 -20.84
CA LYS A 259 -20.47 -47.91 -21.64
C LYS A 259 -20.28 -49.18 -20.81
N ASN A 260 -21.01 -50.24 -21.19
CA ASN A 260 -20.93 -51.55 -20.49
C ASN A 260 -19.51 -52.14 -20.43
N ASP A 261 -18.62 -51.73 -21.32
CA ASP A 261 -17.23 -52.20 -21.43
C ASP A 261 -16.18 -51.18 -20.92
N GLY A 262 -16.58 -50.11 -20.21
CA GLY A 262 -15.64 -49.11 -19.68
C GLY A 262 -16.08 -47.65 -19.84
N LEU A 263 -15.21 -46.73 -19.42
CA LEU A 263 -15.41 -45.30 -19.56
C LEU A 263 -14.91 -44.83 -20.93
N SER A 264 -15.81 -44.30 -21.76
CA SER A 264 -15.44 -43.63 -23.02
C SER A 264 -15.71 -42.12 -22.91
N TYR A 265 -14.89 -41.34 -23.58
CA TYR A 265 -15.13 -39.88 -23.68
C TYR A 265 -15.67 -39.58 -25.08
N ARG A 266 -16.63 -38.66 -25.12
CA ARG A 266 -17.15 -38.10 -26.38
C ARG A 266 -16.81 -36.62 -26.44
N VAL A 267 -16.11 -36.21 -27.51
CA VAL A 267 -15.82 -34.81 -27.78
C VAL A 267 -16.82 -34.30 -28.82
N CYS A 268 -17.66 -33.35 -28.46
CA CYS A 268 -18.53 -32.69 -29.39
C CYS A 268 -18.03 -31.24 -29.56
N THR A 269 -17.75 -30.84 -30.79
CA THR A 269 -17.37 -29.45 -31.15
C THR A 269 -18.57 -28.75 -31.79
N HIS A 270 -18.99 -27.65 -31.23
CA HIS A 270 -20.00 -26.78 -31.85
C HIS A 270 -19.39 -25.39 -32.05
N ARG A 271 -19.36 -24.91 -33.30
CA ARG A 271 -18.88 -23.56 -33.59
C ARG A 271 -19.96 -22.62 -33.13
N ARG A 272 -19.61 -21.74 -32.20
CA ARG A 272 -20.51 -20.66 -31.74
C ARG A 272 -20.54 -19.59 -32.81
N ASP A 273 -21.68 -19.36 -33.42
CA ASP A 273 -21.91 -18.13 -34.16
C ASP A 273 -21.81 -16.96 -33.19
N ILE A 274 -20.94 -16.03 -33.50
CA ILE A 274 -20.75 -14.83 -32.69
C ILE A 274 -21.98 -13.97 -32.93
N ASP A 275 -22.96 -14.01 -32.02
CA ASP A 275 -24.03 -13.05 -31.97
C ASP A 275 -23.43 -11.65 -31.78
N ALA A 276 -23.41 -10.87 -32.85
CA ALA A 276 -22.87 -9.50 -32.88
C ALA A 276 -23.68 -8.50 -32.00
N ASP A 277 -24.78 -8.93 -31.39
CA ASP A 277 -25.70 -8.08 -30.62
C ASP A 277 -25.38 -7.92 -29.13
N ARG A 278 -24.26 -8.42 -28.64
CA ARG A 278 -23.78 -8.04 -27.30
C ARG A 278 -22.85 -6.84 -27.38
N ALA A 279 -23.34 -5.69 -27.84
CA ALA A 279 -22.84 -4.41 -27.40
C ALA A 279 -23.14 -4.26 -25.89
N GLY A 280 -22.35 -4.95 -25.06
CA GLY A 280 -22.57 -5.02 -23.64
C GLY A 280 -22.37 -3.64 -23.04
N CYS A 281 -23.41 -3.10 -22.43
CA CYS A 281 -23.31 -1.94 -21.56
C CYS A 281 -22.21 -2.23 -20.52
N ILE A 282 -21.08 -1.52 -20.60
CA ILE A 282 -19.98 -1.70 -19.66
C ILE A 282 -20.50 -1.30 -18.28
N GLU A 283 -20.55 -2.26 -17.38
CA GLU A 283 -21.08 -2.06 -16.05
C GLU A 283 -20.22 -1.02 -15.30
N SER A 284 -20.85 -0.05 -14.64
CA SER A 284 -20.15 1.02 -13.89
C SER A 284 -19.16 0.49 -12.85
N ARG A 285 -19.41 -0.70 -12.31
CA ARG A 285 -18.50 -1.43 -11.43
C ARG A 285 -17.19 -1.82 -12.13
N SER A 286 -17.25 -2.31 -13.35
CA SER A 286 -16.08 -2.69 -14.15
C SER A 286 -15.26 -1.45 -14.55
N LEU A 287 -15.94 -0.33 -14.83
CA LEU A 287 -15.27 0.95 -15.09
C LEU A 287 -14.56 1.48 -13.84
N LEU A 288 -15.20 1.39 -12.66
CA LEU A 288 -14.55 1.78 -11.41
C LEU A 288 -13.35 0.89 -11.11
N LEU A 289 -13.46 -0.43 -11.30
CA LEU A 289 -12.32 -1.34 -11.13
C LEU A 289 -11.16 -0.96 -12.05
N ALA A 290 -11.43 -0.67 -13.32
CA ALA A 290 -10.41 -0.22 -14.25
C ALA A 290 -9.78 1.11 -13.80
N GLY A 291 -10.58 2.09 -13.37
CA GLY A 291 -10.11 3.37 -12.84
C GLY A 291 -9.24 3.21 -11.59
N VAL A 292 -9.63 2.33 -10.68
CA VAL A 292 -8.85 2.00 -9.46
C VAL A 292 -7.51 1.36 -9.83
N ILE A 293 -7.49 0.42 -10.78
CA ILE A 293 -6.24 -0.21 -11.26
C ILE A 293 -5.32 0.82 -11.92
N VAL A 294 -5.87 1.72 -12.74
CA VAL A 294 -5.08 2.79 -13.38
C VAL A 294 -4.50 3.74 -12.32
N ALA A 295 -5.30 4.18 -11.36
CA ALA A 295 -4.85 5.06 -10.28
C ALA A 295 -3.75 4.40 -9.44
N ASP A 296 -3.90 3.11 -9.16
CA ASP A 296 -2.93 2.32 -8.40
C ASP A 296 -1.62 2.13 -9.18
N ALA A 297 -1.71 1.91 -10.49
CA ALA A 297 -0.54 1.83 -11.36
C ALA A 297 0.24 3.17 -11.40
N VAL A 298 -0.46 4.32 -11.40
CA VAL A 298 0.16 5.65 -11.31
C VAL A 298 0.85 5.81 -9.95
N LEU A 299 0.18 5.46 -8.85
CA LEU A 299 0.76 5.52 -7.51
C LEU A 299 2.01 4.62 -7.39
N ALA A 300 1.93 3.38 -7.86
CA ALA A 300 3.03 2.43 -7.85
C ALA A 300 4.20 2.93 -8.73
N PHE A 301 3.92 3.45 -9.92
CA PHE A 301 4.92 4.00 -10.82
C PHE A 301 5.71 5.14 -10.16
N VAL A 302 5.01 6.10 -9.53
CA VAL A 302 5.65 7.21 -8.82
C VAL A 302 6.43 6.70 -7.60
N GLY A 303 5.89 5.74 -6.85
CA GLY A 303 6.60 5.10 -5.74
C GLY A 303 7.89 4.40 -6.18
N ILE A 304 7.87 3.74 -7.34
CA ILE A 304 9.02 3.03 -7.91
C ILE A 304 10.08 4.02 -8.42
N GLN A 305 9.68 4.99 -9.22
CA GLN A 305 10.62 5.84 -9.94
C GLN A 305 11.01 7.09 -9.18
N GLY A 306 10.06 7.75 -8.49
CA GLY A 306 10.32 9.02 -7.80
C GLY A 306 11.11 8.88 -6.49
N ALA A 307 11.18 7.70 -5.89
CA ALA A 307 11.92 7.49 -4.66
C ALA A 307 13.44 7.59 -4.86
N GLU A 308 14.12 8.25 -3.92
CA GLU A 308 15.58 8.36 -3.89
C GLU A 308 16.22 6.98 -3.68
N LEU A 309 15.74 6.28 -2.68
CA LEU A 309 16.23 4.96 -2.30
C LEU A 309 15.32 3.86 -2.85
N VAL A 310 15.91 2.76 -3.25
CA VAL A 310 15.16 1.55 -3.63
C VAL A 310 14.73 0.82 -2.36
N ASN A 311 13.44 0.99 -1.98
CA ASN A 311 12.89 0.39 -0.77
C ASN A 311 11.41 0.02 -0.97
N ALA A 312 11.03 -1.19 -0.58
CA ALA A 312 9.69 -1.74 -0.76
C ALA A 312 8.56 -0.88 -0.18
N ARG A 313 8.83 -0.09 0.87
CA ARG A 313 7.85 0.78 1.53
C ARG A 313 7.14 1.75 0.59
N TYR A 314 7.79 2.18 -0.50
CA TYR A 314 7.23 3.16 -1.42
C TYR A 314 6.08 2.61 -2.29
N ILE A 315 5.92 1.30 -2.35
CA ILE A 315 4.80 0.65 -3.05
C ILE A 315 3.77 0.01 -2.11
N TYR A 316 3.98 0.03 -0.80
CA TYR A 316 3.09 -0.66 0.16
C TYR A 316 1.63 -0.25 0.02
N SER A 317 1.35 1.03 -0.21
CA SER A 317 -0.01 1.54 -0.36
C SER A 317 -0.72 1.10 -1.64
N ALA A 318 0.02 0.66 -2.67
CA ALA A 318 -0.53 0.13 -3.90
C ALA A 318 -0.85 -1.39 -3.80
N LEU A 319 -0.15 -2.12 -2.94
CA LEU A 319 -0.22 -3.58 -2.93
C LEU A 319 -1.58 -4.20 -2.56
N PRO A 320 -2.50 -3.56 -1.77
CA PRO A 320 -3.86 -4.07 -1.58
C PRO A 320 -4.68 -4.16 -2.88
N ILE A 321 -4.53 -3.18 -3.77
CA ILE A 321 -5.22 -3.18 -5.06
C ILE A 321 -4.64 -4.25 -5.99
N VAL A 322 -3.33 -4.52 -5.89
CA VAL A 322 -2.70 -5.65 -6.58
C VAL A 322 -3.36 -6.97 -6.14
N ALA A 323 -3.66 -7.16 -4.85
CA ALA A 323 -4.39 -8.35 -4.38
C ALA A 323 -5.79 -8.43 -4.99
N VAL A 324 -6.53 -7.33 -5.08
CA VAL A 324 -7.83 -7.28 -5.77
C VAL A 324 -7.69 -7.67 -7.24
N PHE A 325 -6.68 -7.15 -7.93
CA PHE A 325 -6.42 -7.50 -9.32
C PHE A 325 -6.06 -8.98 -9.50
N MET A 326 -5.23 -9.53 -8.61
CA MET A 326 -4.90 -10.97 -8.62
C MET A 326 -6.15 -11.84 -8.49
N ILE A 327 -7.04 -11.53 -7.52
CA ILE A 327 -8.30 -12.26 -7.36
C ILE A 327 -9.19 -12.10 -8.59
N TRP A 328 -9.27 -10.91 -9.17
CA TRP A 328 -9.99 -10.68 -10.42
C TRP A 328 -9.46 -11.56 -11.56
N CYS A 329 -8.14 -11.66 -11.73
CA CYS A 329 -7.52 -12.56 -12.70
C CYS A 329 -7.89 -14.02 -12.42
N MET A 330 -7.82 -14.48 -11.17
CA MET A 330 -8.19 -15.85 -10.79
C MET A 330 -9.67 -16.12 -11.09
N MET A 331 -10.58 -15.17 -10.83
CA MET A 331 -12.00 -15.30 -11.19
C MET A 331 -12.23 -15.48 -12.70
N LYS A 332 -11.34 -14.96 -13.54
CA LYS A 332 -11.43 -15.08 -14.99
C LYS A 332 -10.76 -16.33 -15.53
N LEU A 333 -9.71 -16.83 -14.88
CA LEU A 333 -8.87 -17.92 -15.38
C LEU A 333 -9.19 -19.28 -14.74
N VAL A 334 -9.43 -19.34 -13.44
CA VAL A 334 -9.75 -20.61 -12.75
C VAL A 334 -10.98 -21.33 -13.32
N PRO A 335 -12.05 -20.65 -13.79
CA PRO A 335 -13.19 -21.31 -14.43
C PRO A 335 -12.85 -22.10 -15.72
N VAL A 336 -11.69 -21.83 -16.33
CA VAL A 336 -11.18 -22.63 -17.47
C VAL A 336 -10.82 -24.04 -17.01
N ILE A 337 -10.29 -24.15 -15.78
CA ILE A 337 -9.89 -25.44 -15.18
C ILE A 337 -11.09 -26.11 -14.51
N THR A 338 -11.84 -25.38 -13.69
CA THR A 338 -13.00 -25.90 -12.96
C THR A 338 -14.05 -24.82 -12.72
N ARG A 339 -15.28 -25.08 -13.14
CA ARG A 339 -16.40 -24.14 -12.90
C ARG A 339 -17.05 -24.37 -11.53
N LYS A 340 -17.18 -25.64 -11.11
CA LYS A 340 -17.91 -26.02 -9.88
C LYS A 340 -17.16 -25.66 -8.60
N ARG A 341 -15.81 -25.71 -8.61
CA ARG A 341 -14.95 -25.50 -7.43
C ARG A 341 -14.10 -24.24 -7.52
N CYS A 342 -14.48 -23.29 -8.38
CA CYS A 342 -13.68 -22.09 -8.64
C CYS A 342 -13.31 -21.34 -7.35
N ALA A 343 -14.25 -21.09 -6.46
CA ALA A 343 -14.00 -20.38 -5.20
C ALA A 343 -13.05 -21.16 -4.28
N VAL A 344 -13.23 -22.48 -4.18
CA VAL A 344 -12.36 -23.32 -3.35
C VAL A 344 -10.93 -23.35 -3.89
N VAL A 345 -10.76 -23.53 -5.20
CA VAL A 345 -9.43 -23.52 -5.84
C VAL A 345 -8.76 -22.16 -5.67
N THR A 346 -9.49 -21.06 -5.86
CA THR A 346 -8.96 -19.70 -5.62
C THR A 346 -8.53 -19.54 -4.16
N ALA A 347 -9.33 -19.99 -3.19
CA ALA A 347 -8.97 -19.90 -1.77
C ALA A 347 -7.70 -20.72 -1.44
N VAL A 348 -7.58 -21.93 -1.98
CA VAL A 348 -6.38 -22.78 -1.80
C VAL A 348 -5.14 -22.10 -2.39
N ILE A 349 -5.26 -21.52 -3.59
CA ILE A 349 -4.15 -20.76 -4.21
C ILE A 349 -3.76 -19.57 -3.32
N CYS A 350 -4.73 -18.78 -2.82
CA CYS A 350 -4.46 -17.66 -1.93
C CYS A 350 -3.72 -18.10 -0.66
N LEU A 351 -4.17 -19.15 0.00
CA LEU A 351 -3.52 -19.70 1.20
C LEU A 351 -2.09 -20.17 0.90
N ALA A 352 -1.90 -20.87 -0.22
CA ALA A 352 -0.58 -21.32 -0.64
C ALA A 352 0.37 -20.14 -0.93
N LEU A 353 -0.14 -19.08 -1.58
CA LEU A 353 0.65 -17.87 -1.84
C LEU A 353 0.98 -17.11 -0.55
N CYS A 354 0.05 -16.99 0.41
CA CYS A 354 0.32 -16.39 1.71
C CYS A 354 1.41 -17.14 2.47
N ALA A 355 1.25 -18.45 2.65
CA ALA A 355 2.22 -19.29 3.34
C ALA A 355 3.58 -19.28 2.62
N GLY A 356 3.58 -19.43 1.30
CA GLY A 356 4.78 -19.39 0.47
C GLY A 356 5.49 -18.04 0.53
N SER A 357 4.77 -16.92 0.50
CA SER A 357 5.36 -15.58 0.58
C SER A 357 6.09 -15.36 1.92
N ILE A 358 5.48 -15.82 3.01
CA ILE A 358 6.10 -15.75 4.35
C ILE A 358 7.33 -16.65 4.42
N ALA A 359 7.27 -17.85 3.85
CA ALA A 359 8.39 -18.80 3.86
C ALA A 359 9.58 -18.31 3.02
N VAL A 360 9.31 -17.70 1.84
CA VAL A 360 10.35 -17.27 0.88
C VAL A 360 10.92 -15.90 1.21
N LYS A 361 10.07 -14.93 1.56
CA LYS A 361 10.49 -13.54 1.81
C LYS A 361 10.67 -13.26 3.31
N GLY A 362 9.87 -13.88 4.17
CA GLY A 362 9.76 -13.50 5.56
C GLY A 362 9.01 -12.19 5.73
N VAL A 363 9.10 -11.63 6.92
CA VAL A 363 8.52 -10.32 7.28
C VAL A 363 9.65 -9.31 7.41
N ASP A 364 9.47 -8.14 6.77
CA ASP A 364 10.38 -7.01 6.95
C ASP A 364 10.06 -6.35 8.30
N TRP A 365 10.95 -6.55 9.26
CA TRP A 365 10.82 -5.97 10.58
C TRP A 365 11.85 -4.87 10.74
N GLN A 366 11.42 -3.66 11.00
CA GLN A 366 12.30 -2.50 11.10
C GLN A 366 13.38 -2.64 12.20
N TYR A 367 13.10 -3.44 13.22
CA TYR A 367 13.96 -3.60 14.40
C TYR A 367 14.68 -4.95 14.47
N ARG A 368 14.61 -5.79 13.43
CA ARG A 368 15.16 -7.16 13.45
C ARG A 368 16.69 -7.22 13.49
N GLY A 369 17.37 -6.19 13.03
CA GLY A 369 18.83 -6.13 12.98
C GLY A 369 19.50 -5.76 14.32
N TYR A 370 18.73 -5.51 15.38
CA TYR A 370 19.26 -5.02 16.65
C TYR A 370 19.48 -6.11 17.70
N SER A 371 19.30 -7.39 17.38
CA SER A 371 19.53 -8.50 18.32
C SER A 371 20.96 -8.56 18.82
N ASP A 372 21.94 -8.26 17.95
CA ASP A 372 23.37 -8.32 18.30
C ASP A 372 23.78 -7.20 19.26
N TRP A 373 22.99 -6.11 19.30
CA TRP A 373 23.17 -5.00 20.22
C TRP A 373 22.52 -5.24 21.59
N SER A 374 21.61 -6.22 21.72
CA SER A 374 20.86 -6.45 22.95
C SER A 374 21.77 -6.86 24.12
N THR A 375 22.77 -7.69 23.85
CA THR A 375 23.73 -8.13 24.88
C THR A 375 24.63 -6.97 25.32
N ALA A 376 25.18 -6.22 24.35
CA ALA A 376 25.97 -5.03 24.67
C ALA A 376 25.14 -3.95 25.38
N LEU A 377 23.84 -3.84 25.06
CA LEU A 377 22.92 -2.94 25.73
C LEU A 377 22.66 -3.27 27.19
N GLU A 378 22.47 -4.55 27.53
CA GLU A 378 22.23 -4.96 28.90
C GLU A 378 23.47 -4.68 29.78
N GLU A 379 24.69 -4.85 29.23
CA GLU A 379 25.92 -4.54 29.91
C GLU A 379 26.19 -3.04 30.09
N MET A 380 25.72 -2.20 29.12
CA MET A 380 25.98 -0.76 29.10
C MET A 380 24.80 0.07 29.61
N LYS A 381 23.70 -0.55 30.01
CA LYS A 381 22.51 0.12 30.47
C LYS A 381 22.75 1.07 31.62
N GLY A 382 22.37 2.33 31.47
CA GLY A 382 22.57 3.36 32.49
C GLY A 382 23.98 3.96 32.53
N GLN A 383 24.92 3.46 31.73
CA GLN A 383 26.25 4.05 31.63
C GLN A 383 26.26 5.26 30.68
N ASP A 384 27.13 6.22 30.96
CA ASP A 384 27.36 7.34 30.04
C ASP A 384 28.10 6.85 28.80
N CYS A 385 27.74 7.34 27.63
CA CYS A 385 28.34 6.91 26.37
C CYS A 385 28.66 8.06 25.43
N ILE A 386 29.73 7.89 24.66
CA ILE A 386 30.08 8.74 23.52
C ILE A 386 29.79 7.96 22.25
N ILE A 387 29.00 8.56 21.37
CA ILE A 387 28.58 7.97 20.10
C ILE A 387 29.35 8.65 18.99
N LEU A 388 30.30 7.91 18.39
CA LEU A 388 31.06 8.40 17.24
C LEU A 388 30.23 8.21 15.96
N CYS A 389 29.91 9.32 15.30
CA CYS A 389 29.18 9.35 14.05
C CYS A 389 30.16 9.44 12.87
N HIS A 390 30.27 8.35 12.10
CA HIS A 390 31.18 8.24 10.97
C HIS A 390 30.45 8.37 9.62
N GLY A 391 31.10 9.05 8.66
CA GLY A 391 30.67 9.15 7.26
C GLY A 391 29.52 10.11 6.98
N ASP A 392 29.10 10.17 5.69
CA ASP A 392 28.08 11.09 5.20
C ASP A 392 26.65 10.81 5.69
N GLY A 393 26.44 9.62 6.27
CA GLY A 393 25.16 9.18 6.85
C GLY A 393 24.97 9.53 8.33
N LYS A 394 25.62 10.56 8.85
CA LYS A 394 25.69 10.98 10.28
C LYS A 394 24.34 10.84 11.02
N TRP A 395 23.26 11.34 10.43
CA TRP A 395 21.92 11.30 11.02
C TRP A 395 21.29 9.89 11.02
N ASN A 396 21.56 9.07 10.00
CA ASN A 396 20.99 7.73 9.91
C ASN A 396 21.53 6.82 11.02
N ASN A 397 22.78 6.98 11.40
CA ASN A 397 23.41 6.20 12.48
C ASN A 397 22.81 6.55 13.85
N VAL A 398 22.54 7.83 14.10
CA VAL A 398 21.89 8.30 15.33
C VAL A 398 20.47 7.74 15.41
N TYR A 399 19.66 7.85 14.35
CA TYR A 399 18.30 7.32 14.33
C TYR A 399 18.25 5.80 14.44
N ALA A 400 19.18 5.10 13.80
CA ALA A 400 19.25 3.65 13.88
C ALA A 400 19.57 3.18 15.30
N GLY A 401 20.40 3.92 16.05
CA GLY A 401 20.82 3.59 17.40
C GLY A 401 19.93 4.15 18.53
N MET A 402 18.89 4.95 18.23
CA MET A 402 18.11 5.63 19.28
C MET A 402 17.51 4.71 20.34
N ASN A 403 17.11 3.50 19.93
CA ASN A 403 16.61 2.47 20.84
C ASN A 403 17.66 2.07 21.90
N VAL A 404 18.91 2.00 21.47
CA VAL A 404 20.07 1.67 22.30
C VAL A 404 20.39 2.85 23.19
N PHE A 405 20.58 4.00 22.58
CA PHE A 405 21.06 5.21 23.24
C PHE A 405 20.08 5.74 24.31
N SER A 406 18.78 5.51 24.15
CA SER A 406 17.76 5.90 25.13
C SER A 406 17.83 5.08 26.44
N GLN A 407 18.54 3.97 26.46
CA GLN A 407 18.73 3.13 27.64
C GLN A 407 20.05 3.42 28.38
N MET A 408 20.92 4.24 27.78
CA MET A 408 22.17 4.72 28.39
C MET A 408 21.89 5.85 29.39
N GLY A 409 22.89 6.25 30.14
CA GLY A 409 22.86 7.43 30.99
C GLY A 409 22.88 8.71 30.15
N ARG A 410 24.00 9.40 30.14
CA ARG A 410 24.19 10.56 29.22
C ARG A 410 24.78 10.08 27.90
N CYS A 411 24.20 10.51 26.77
CA CYS A 411 24.75 10.26 25.45
C CYS A 411 25.28 11.54 24.84
N ARG A 412 26.53 11.54 24.41
CA ARG A 412 27.15 12.64 23.67
C ARG A 412 27.50 12.16 22.27
N TYR A 413 27.11 12.94 21.25
CA TYR A 413 27.39 12.64 19.86
C TYR A 413 28.61 13.41 19.41
N VAL A 414 29.61 12.71 18.87
CA VAL A 414 30.81 13.27 18.29
C VAL A 414 30.88 12.91 16.83
N TYR A 415 31.10 13.89 15.99
CA TYR A 415 31.34 13.65 14.56
C TYR A 415 32.82 13.37 14.33
N GLU A 416 33.12 12.62 13.29
CA GLU A 416 34.47 12.23 12.92
C GLU A 416 35.42 13.44 12.80
N ASP A 417 34.90 14.55 12.28
CA ASP A 417 35.65 15.81 12.13
C ASP A 417 36.02 16.46 13.48
N ASP A 418 35.33 16.04 14.56
CA ASP A 418 35.51 16.57 15.92
C ASP A 418 36.11 15.54 16.89
N ILE A 419 36.77 14.50 16.38
CA ILE A 419 37.25 13.36 17.16
C ILE A 419 38.22 13.78 18.24
N ASP A 420 39.00 14.81 18.03
CA ASP A 420 39.93 15.37 19.00
C ASP A 420 39.25 15.94 20.27
N SER A 421 37.97 16.29 20.14
CA SER A 421 37.16 16.76 21.28
C SER A 421 36.80 15.66 22.29
N ILE A 422 36.96 14.39 21.94
CA ILE A 422 36.61 13.25 22.82
C ILE A 422 37.43 13.29 24.14
N ALA A 423 38.70 13.67 24.07
CA ALA A 423 39.56 13.72 25.24
C ALA A 423 39.08 14.74 26.30
N ASP A 424 38.42 15.81 25.87
CA ASP A 424 37.83 16.80 26.77
C ASP A 424 36.46 16.38 27.30
N LEU A 425 35.70 15.63 26.51
CA LEU A 425 34.37 15.10 26.89
C LEU A 425 34.45 13.95 27.92
N VAL A 426 35.58 13.24 27.99
CA VAL A 426 35.81 12.14 28.96
C VAL A 426 36.24 12.68 30.34
N LYS A 427 36.70 13.94 30.41
CA LYS A 427 37.13 14.56 31.67
C LYS A 427 35.97 15.10 32.51
N ASP A 428 34.79 15.37 31.90
CA ASP A 428 33.55 15.86 32.52
C ASP A 428 32.61 14.69 32.90
#